data_5a65998ecac36f927f4dc84d30adf885
#
_entry.id   5a65998ecac36f927f4dc84d30adf885
#
_cell.length_a   1.000
_cell.length_b   1.000
_cell.length_c   1.000
_cell.angle_alpha   90.00
_cell.angle_beta   90.00
_cell.angle_gamma   90.00
#
_symmetry.space_group_name_H-M   'P 1'
#
loop_
_entity.id
_entity.type
_entity.pdbx_description
1 polymer ?
#
loop_
_entity_poly.entity_id
_entity_poly.type
_entity_poly.pdbx_seq_one_letter_code
_entity_poly.pdbx_strand_id
1 'polypeptide(L)'
;MLSTQAVQLYWRYSLGGRTFREPIGVHDPSAPPKKMEPTPRGFSLAAARERCRELAMLHEQHRDDGGLRGARLSERERLARAREEQRIAEAAVAAAATERAKHSLAALLDEYVKLQRSKGRISAREAEGIFDLHVVGAWPAIAEAPASDLSQEQVVDMLRRLVEQGKGRTSNKLRTYLRAAYQCAIDVRVSASIPVAFKAYGVQSNPLALTKRDRQFDSADKRPLTADELRAYWRLIEKLPGLRGRCLRLHLLTGGQRIEQLVRLRWADVRAESITIFDAKGRPGQGPRAHTVPITKAAARDLQALERVGDHVFSTTEGVKPISGTTLSSWAAQVAGDAIEGFQLKRVRSGVETLLAANRISREIRGHVQSHGLTGIQARHYDGHDYMVEKREALEALARELSRGPTRSKASKPRPMATSAKARTPR
;
A
#
# COMPACT_ATOMS: atom_id res chain seq x y z
N MET A 1 -16.68 32.63 79.62
CA MET A 1 -17.35 32.57 78.31
C MET A 1 -18.13 31.26 78.27
N LEU A 2 -19.45 31.29 78.33
CA LEU A 2 -20.29 30.11 78.19
C LEU A 2 -20.24 29.65 76.75
N SER A 3 -19.75 28.46 76.51
CA SER A 3 -19.82 27.78 75.23
C SER A 3 -21.28 27.59 74.83
N THR A 4 -21.78 28.37 73.87
CA THR A 4 -23.10 28.16 73.28
C THR A 4 -23.06 26.85 72.53
N GLN A 5 -23.50 25.77 73.20
CA GLN A 5 -23.74 24.49 72.51
C GLN A 5 -24.69 24.74 71.34
N ALA A 6 -24.27 24.39 70.13
CA ALA A 6 -25.08 24.47 68.92
C ALA A 6 -26.36 23.57 69.09
N VAL A 7 -27.54 24.14 68.99
CA VAL A 7 -28.81 23.41 69.12
C VAL A 7 -29.04 22.63 67.86
N GLN A 8 -28.99 21.29 67.93
CA GLN A 8 -29.28 20.40 66.81
C GLN A 8 -30.80 20.16 66.70
N LEU A 9 -31.37 20.37 65.54
CA LEU A 9 -32.76 20.14 65.24
C LEU A 9 -32.98 18.75 64.66
N TYR A 10 -34.02 18.07 65.11
CA TYR A 10 -34.41 16.74 64.64
C TYR A 10 -35.87 16.65 64.27
N TRP A 11 -36.20 15.90 63.25
CA TRP A 11 -37.54 15.42 63.00
C TRP A 11 -37.75 14.04 63.62
N ARG A 12 -38.82 13.90 64.41
CA ARG A 12 -39.18 12.64 65.08
C ARG A 12 -40.35 11.99 64.39
N TYR A 13 -40.20 10.75 63.98
CA TYR A 13 -41.24 9.98 63.31
C TYR A 13 -41.33 8.56 63.83
N SER A 14 -42.48 7.85 63.60
CA SER A 14 -42.73 6.48 64.00
C SER A 14 -42.89 5.57 62.79
N LEU A 15 -42.24 4.39 62.84
CA LEU A 15 -42.39 3.35 61.83
C LEU A 15 -42.44 1.98 62.53
N GLY A 16 -43.42 1.15 62.23
CA GLY A 16 -43.58 -0.18 62.84
C GLY A 16 -43.63 -0.16 64.39
N GLY A 17 -44.27 0.83 65.02
CA GLY A 17 -44.30 0.96 66.43
C GLY A 17 -43.03 1.48 67.15
N ARG A 18 -41.97 1.77 66.38
CA ARG A 18 -40.72 2.31 66.90
C ARG A 18 -40.52 3.77 66.50
N THR A 19 -39.94 4.57 67.38
CA THR A 19 -39.68 6.00 67.14
C THR A 19 -38.25 6.22 66.67
N PHE A 20 -38.11 7.01 65.64
CA PHE A 20 -36.82 7.40 65.04
C PHE A 20 -36.63 8.92 65.10
N ARG A 21 -35.39 9.35 65.04
CA ARG A 21 -35.01 10.77 64.94
C ARG A 21 -34.12 10.95 63.73
N GLU A 22 -34.51 11.89 62.87
CA GLU A 22 -33.76 12.28 61.68
C GLU A 22 -33.17 13.67 61.89
N PRO A 23 -31.87 13.88 61.74
CA PRO A 23 -31.27 15.20 61.91
C PRO A 23 -31.68 16.11 60.78
N ILE A 24 -32.12 17.31 61.10
CA ILE A 24 -32.41 18.38 60.12
C ILE A 24 -31.18 19.23 59.91
N GLY A 25 -30.50 19.65 60.98
CA GLY A 25 -29.33 20.48 61.00
C GLY A 25 -29.22 21.34 62.25
N VAL A 26 -28.26 22.23 62.26
CA VAL A 26 -28.02 23.14 63.40
C VAL A 26 -29.03 24.31 63.33
N HIS A 27 -29.56 24.73 64.50
CA HIS A 27 -30.38 25.95 64.60
C HIS A 27 -29.51 27.19 64.46
N ASP A 28 -29.88 28.09 63.56
CA ASP A 28 -29.28 29.43 63.41
C ASP A 28 -30.19 30.48 64.12
N PRO A 29 -29.85 30.93 65.31
CA PRO A 29 -30.67 31.93 66.00
C PRO A 29 -30.59 33.33 65.37
N SER A 30 -29.64 33.55 64.44
CA SER A 30 -29.49 34.81 63.72
C SER A 30 -30.30 34.89 62.43
N ALA A 31 -30.86 33.75 62.00
CA ALA A 31 -31.65 33.67 60.79
C ALA A 31 -33.03 34.40 60.99
N PRO A 32 -33.53 35.11 60.01
CA PRO A 32 -34.88 35.73 60.07
C PRO A 32 -35.92 34.68 60.39
N PRO A 33 -36.84 34.89 61.37
CA PRO A 33 -37.76 33.84 61.87
C PRO A 33 -38.66 33.23 60.79
N LYS A 34 -38.98 33.99 59.74
CA LYS A 34 -39.89 33.57 58.65
C LYS A 34 -39.13 33.03 57.41
N LYS A 35 -37.77 32.99 57.47
CA LYS A 35 -36.99 32.49 56.33
C LYS A 35 -37.19 30.98 56.18
N MET A 36 -37.70 30.55 55.01
CA MET A 36 -38.02 29.14 54.72
C MET A 36 -36.85 28.32 54.22
N GLU A 37 -35.74 28.96 53.85
CA GLU A 37 -34.53 28.31 53.35
C GLU A 37 -33.44 28.32 54.44
N PRO A 38 -32.58 27.31 54.48
CA PRO A 38 -31.44 27.30 55.40
C PRO A 38 -30.43 28.44 55.08
N THR A 39 -29.72 28.91 56.08
CA THR A 39 -28.56 29.81 55.97
C THR A 39 -27.26 29.03 55.94
N PRO A 40 -26.14 29.63 55.59
CA PRO A 40 -24.84 28.97 55.75
C PRO A 40 -24.48 28.51 57.17
N ARG A 41 -25.17 29.11 58.18
CA ARG A 41 -24.96 28.78 59.62
C ARG A 41 -25.95 27.75 60.13
N GLY A 42 -27.04 27.45 59.40
CA GLY A 42 -28.06 26.49 59.83
C GLY A 42 -29.47 26.86 59.43
N PHE A 43 -30.41 26.40 60.21
CA PHE A 43 -31.86 26.51 59.95
C PHE A 43 -32.53 27.51 60.89
N SER A 44 -33.38 28.37 60.33
CA SER A 44 -34.44 29.02 61.10
C SER A 44 -35.46 27.98 61.52
N LEU A 45 -36.32 28.28 62.52
CA LEU A 45 -37.43 27.39 62.89
C LEU A 45 -38.45 27.20 61.75
N ALA A 46 -38.65 28.21 60.90
CA ALA A 46 -39.50 28.09 59.73
C ALA A 46 -38.90 27.14 58.69
N ALA A 47 -37.63 27.28 58.35
CA ALA A 47 -36.91 26.40 57.40
C ALA A 47 -36.86 24.96 57.94
N ALA A 48 -36.64 24.79 59.23
CA ALA A 48 -36.65 23.46 59.85
C ALA A 48 -38.03 22.78 59.78
N ARG A 49 -39.09 23.52 59.99
CA ARG A 49 -40.47 23.00 59.84
C ARG A 49 -40.76 22.61 58.36
N GLU A 50 -40.29 23.41 57.43
CA GLU A 50 -40.46 23.07 55.99
C GLU A 50 -39.72 21.79 55.67
N ARG A 51 -38.48 21.67 56.15
CA ARG A 51 -37.72 20.42 56.00
C ARG A 51 -38.39 19.22 56.64
N CYS A 52 -39.04 19.42 57.83
CA CYS A 52 -39.84 18.37 58.44
C CYS A 52 -41.02 17.93 57.54
N ARG A 53 -41.70 18.88 56.88
CA ARG A 53 -42.83 18.55 55.97
C ARG A 53 -42.32 17.75 54.77
N GLU A 54 -41.21 18.14 54.15
CA GLU A 54 -40.59 17.40 53.04
C GLU A 54 -40.26 15.96 53.45
N LEU A 55 -39.61 15.79 54.62
CA LEU A 55 -39.26 14.49 55.12
C LEU A 55 -40.48 13.65 55.51
N ALA A 56 -41.55 14.28 56.04
CA ALA A 56 -42.79 13.62 56.37
C ALA A 56 -43.51 13.16 55.09
N MET A 57 -43.55 14.00 54.04
CA MET A 57 -44.11 13.61 52.73
C MET A 57 -43.37 12.42 52.15
N LEU A 58 -42.03 12.48 52.14
CA LEU A 58 -41.20 11.38 51.63
C LEU A 58 -41.39 10.10 52.45
N HIS A 59 -41.53 10.23 53.80
CA HIS A 59 -41.82 9.09 54.67
C HIS A 59 -43.18 8.46 54.40
N GLU A 60 -44.19 9.25 54.17
CA GLU A 60 -45.56 8.78 53.86
C GLU A 60 -45.62 8.14 52.47
N GLN A 61 -44.99 8.73 51.47
CA GLN A 61 -44.90 8.17 50.11
C GLN A 61 -44.28 6.76 50.07
N HIS A 62 -43.37 6.48 51.00
CA HIS A 62 -42.68 5.18 51.09
C HIS A 62 -43.07 4.37 52.34
N ARG A 63 -44.25 4.63 52.90
CA ARG A 63 -44.67 4.04 54.15
C ARG A 63 -44.63 2.52 54.16
N ASP A 64 -45.11 1.92 53.08
CA ASP A 64 -45.19 0.47 52.87
C ASP A 64 -43.81 -0.16 52.58
N ASP A 65 -42.84 0.63 52.10
CA ASP A 65 -41.46 0.21 51.74
C ASP A 65 -40.45 0.58 52.83
N GLY A 66 -40.87 0.73 54.08
CA GLY A 66 -39.95 1.06 55.18
C GLY A 66 -39.76 2.56 55.41
N GLY A 67 -40.63 3.41 54.86
CA GLY A 67 -40.68 4.85 55.08
C GLY A 67 -39.43 5.58 54.61
N LEU A 68 -39.04 6.66 55.31
CA LEU A 68 -37.84 7.44 54.95
C LEU A 68 -36.56 6.59 54.88
N ARG A 69 -36.42 5.58 55.73
CA ARG A 69 -35.22 4.68 55.71
C ARG A 69 -35.21 3.79 54.50
N GLY A 70 -36.37 3.23 54.12
CA GLY A 70 -36.52 2.44 52.92
C GLY A 70 -36.21 3.26 51.65
N ALA A 71 -36.77 4.47 51.54
CA ALA A 71 -36.52 5.39 50.44
C ALA A 71 -35.00 5.69 50.27
N ARG A 72 -34.33 5.96 51.41
CA ARG A 72 -32.86 6.22 51.37
C ARG A 72 -32.03 4.99 51.01
N LEU A 73 -32.44 3.82 51.45
CA LEU A 73 -31.78 2.57 51.10
C LEU A 73 -31.93 2.29 49.61
N SER A 74 -33.12 2.38 49.07
CA SER A 74 -33.43 2.20 47.67
C SER A 74 -32.66 3.20 46.77
N GLU A 75 -32.59 4.47 47.22
CA GLU A 75 -31.80 5.49 46.49
C GLU A 75 -30.33 5.18 46.49
N ARG A 76 -29.74 4.73 47.65
CA ARG A 76 -28.34 4.32 47.73
C ARG A 76 -28.06 3.11 46.82
N GLU A 77 -28.93 2.13 46.81
CA GLU A 77 -28.83 0.94 45.95
C GLU A 77 -28.91 1.33 44.47
N ARG A 78 -29.83 2.23 44.10
CA ARG A 78 -29.96 2.75 42.75
C ARG A 78 -28.68 3.45 42.30
N LEU A 79 -28.13 4.35 43.14
CA LEU A 79 -26.90 5.04 42.87
C LEU A 79 -25.71 4.08 42.78
N ALA A 80 -25.66 3.06 43.66
CA ALA A 80 -24.62 2.05 43.63
C ALA A 80 -24.68 1.21 42.33
N ARG A 81 -25.89 0.79 41.90
CA ARG A 81 -26.08 0.08 40.64
C ARG A 81 -25.67 0.94 39.44
N ALA A 82 -26.10 2.20 39.40
CA ALA A 82 -25.76 3.11 38.32
C ALA A 82 -24.23 3.33 38.20
N ARG A 83 -23.53 3.47 39.35
CA ARG A 83 -22.07 3.59 39.36
C ARG A 83 -21.39 2.31 38.88
N GLU A 84 -21.89 1.15 39.28
CA GLU A 84 -21.34 -0.13 38.83
C GLU A 84 -21.56 -0.36 37.32
N GLU A 85 -22.76 -0.05 36.82
CA GLU A 85 -23.05 -0.10 35.39
C GLU A 85 -22.15 0.85 34.58
N GLN A 86 -21.92 2.07 35.07
CA GLN A 86 -20.99 3.01 34.45
C GLN A 86 -19.56 2.47 34.45
N ARG A 87 -19.10 1.91 35.57
CA ARG A 87 -17.76 1.32 35.69
C ARG A 87 -17.57 0.15 34.71
N ILE A 88 -18.55 -0.71 34.59
CA ILE A 88 -18.55 -1.83 33.63
C ILE A 88 -18.50 -1.30 32.18
N ALA A 89 -19.32 -0.30 31.87
CA ALA A 89 -19.34 0.30 30.54
C ALA A 89 -17.98 0.95 30.19
N GLU A 90 -17.41 1.72 31.11
CA GLU A 90 -16.08 2.34 30.93
C GLU A 90 -14.98 1.27 30.75
N ALA A 91 -15.00 0.20 31.55
CA ALA A 91 -14.06 -0.91 31.41
C ALA A 91 -14.20 -1.64 30.06
N ALA A 92 -15.42 -1.83 29.58
CA ALA A 92 -15.68 -2.44 28.28
C ALA A 92 -15.17 -1.57 27.12
N VAL A 93 -15.37 -0.25 27.19
CA VAL A 93 -14.84 0.70 26.21
C VAL A 93 -13.30 0.70 26.22
N ALA A 94 -12.68 0.71 27.40
CA ALA A 94 -11.22 0.64 27.53
C ALA A 94 -10.64 -0.66 26.97
N ALA A 95 -11.28 -1.80 27.27
CA ALA A 95 -10.89 -3.10 26.74
C ALA A 95 -11.01 -3.15 25.20
N ALA A 96 -12.12 -2.65 24.66
CA ALA A 96 -12.32 -2.55 23.22
C ALA A 96 -11.28 -1.64 22.54
N ALA A 97 -10.94 -0.51 23.15
CA ALA A 97 -9.90 0.38 22.66
C ALA A 97 -8.53 -0.30 22.65
N THR A 98 -8.18 -1.06 23.70
CA THR A 98 -6.93 -1.83 23.80
C THR A 98 -6.86 -2.91 22.71
N GLU A 99 -7.95 -3.64 22.48
CA GLU A 99 -8.01 -4.63 21.37
C GLU A 99 -7.88 -3.97 20.00
N ARG A 100 -8.56 -2.84 19.78
CA ARG A 100 -8.44 -2.09 18.51
C ARG A 100 -7.02 -1.58 18.26
N ALA A 101 -6.29 -1.16 19.31
CA ALA A 101 -4.90 -0.71 19.19
C ALA A 101 -3.95 -1.83 18.72
N LYS A 102 -4.24 -3.11 19.03
CA LYS A 102 -3.46 -4.24 18.52
C LYS A 102 -3.58 -4.42 17.01
N HIS A 103 -4.65 -3.92 16.41
CA HIS A 103 -4.94 -4.02 14.98
C HIS A 103 -4.63 -2.69 14.28
N SER A 104 -3.39 -2.21 14.47
CA SER A 104 -2.89 -0.97 13.90
C SER A 104 -2.82 -1.00 12.36
N LEU A 105 -2.69 0.17 11.74
CA LEU A 105 -2.46 0.30 10.30
C LEU A 105 -1.18 -0.45 9.89
N ALA A 106 -0.08 -0.28 10.65
CA ALA A 106 1.17 -0.99 10.37
C ALA A 106 0.98 -2.51 10.37
N ALA A 107 0.23 -3.06 11.34
CA ALA A 107 -0.07 -4.48 11.41
C ALA A 107 -0.91 -4.97 10.20
N LEU A 108 -1.91 -4.19 9.76
CA LEU A 108 -2.68 -4.50 8.56
C LEU A 108 -1.81 -4.57 7.31
N LEU A 109 -0.88 -3.62 7.16
CA LEU A 109 0.01 -3.56 6.00
C LEU A 109 1.01 -4.72 5.99
N ASP A 110 1.55 -5.11 7.15
CA ASP A 110 2.42 -6.28 7.29
C ASP A 110 1.66 -7.58 6.96
N GLU A 111 0.43 -7.74 7.46
CA GLU A 111 -0.41 -8.90 7.14
C GLU A 111 -0.74 -8.97 5.63
N TYR A 112 -0.97 -7.83 4.99
CA TYR A 112 -1.13 -7.77 3.54
C TYR A 112 0.14 -8.20 2.80
N VAL A 113 1.32 -7.75 3.23
CA VAL A 113 2.60 -8.17 2.63
C VAL A 113 2.83 -9.67 2.79
N LYS A 114 2.54 -10.24 3.96
CA LYS A 114 2.59 -11.70 4.20
C LYS A 114 1.66 -12.45 3.25
N LEU A 115 0.43 -11.98 3.08
CA LEU A 115 -0.53 -12.55 2.12
C LEU A 115 0.00 -12.47 0.67
N GLN A 116 0.62 -11.35 0.26
CA GLN A 116 1.18 -11.27 -1.08
C GLN A 116 2.39 -12.21 -1.26
N ARG A 117 3.21 -12.40 -0.23
CA ARG A 117 4.33 -13.35 -0.24
C ARG A 117 3.85 -14.79 -0.34
N SER A 118 2.83 -15.18 0.43
CA SER A 118 2.25 -16.53 0.36
C SER A 118 1.67 -16.85 -1.01
N LYS A 119 1.16 -15.83 -1.73
CA LYS A 119 0.69 -15.93 -3.12
C LYS A 119 1.81 -15.86 -4.16
N GLY A 120 3.08 -15.85 -3.76
CA GLY A 120 4.24 -15.79 -4.67
C GLY A 120 4.34 -14.46 -5.45
N ARG A 121 3.77 -13.36 -4.94
CA ARG A 121 3.80 -12.06 -5.64
C ARG A 121 5.15 -11.38 -5.47
N ILE A 122 5.87 -11.20 -6.57
CA ILE A 122 7.18 -10.48 -6.60
C ILE A 122 7.03 -9.05 -6.07
N SER A 123 5.88 -8.42 -6.28
CA SER A 123 5.60 -7.06 -5.81
C SER A 123 5.44 -6.93 -4.28
N ALA A 124 5.39 -8.03 -3.53
CA ALA A 124 5.28 -7.98 -2.06
C ALA A 124 6.44 -7.19 -1.42
N ARG A 125 7.69 -7.41 -1.89
CA ARG A 125 8.87 -6.68 -1.41
C ARG A 125 8.81 -5.18 -1.72
N GLU A 126 8.28 -4.81 -2.90
CA GLU A 126 8.10 -3.41 -3.26
C GLU A 126 7.03 -2.74 -2.39
N ALA A 127 5.91 -3.43 -2.15
CA ALA A 127 4.85 -2.94 -1.28
C ALA A 127 5.35 -2.71 0.15
N GLU A 128 6.11 -3.66 0.71
CA GLU A 128 6.74 -3.55 2.01
C GLU A 128 7.63 -2.30 2.10
N GLY A 129 8.60 -2.14 1.21
CA GLY A 129 9.50 -0.98 1.23
C GLY A 129 8.77 0.36 1.05
N ILE A 130 7.67 0.38 0.29
CA ILE A 130 6.82 1.57 0.16
C ILE A 130 6.06 1.86 1.46
N PHE A 131 5.53 0.85 2.12
CA PHE A 131 4.84 1.00 3.40
C PHE A 131 5.79 1.45 4.51
N ASP A 132 6.94 0.78 4.64
CA ASP A 132 7.95 1.11 5.65
C ASP A 132 8.41 2.57 5.53
N LEU A 133 8.75 3.01 4.33
CA LEU A 133 9.30 4.33 4.10
C LEU A 133 8.25 5.45 4.11
N HIS A 134 7.06 5.20 3.57
CA HIS A 134 6.10 6.25 3.27
C HIS A 134 4.84 6.25 4.16
N VAL A 135 4.63 5.18 4.94
CA VAL A 135 3.57 5.11 5.95
C VAL A 135 4.18 5.01 7.34
N VAL A 136 4.87 3.91 7.66
CA VAL A 136 5.38 3.66 9.01
C VAL A 136 6.44 4.71 9.41
N GLY A 137 7.44 4.91 8.58
CA GLY A 137 8.52 5.88 8.87
C GLY A 137 8.12 7.34 8.72
N ALA A 138 7.14 7.63 7.86
CA ALA A 138 6.72 9.02 7.60
C ALA A 138 5.56 9.50 8.49
N TRP A 139 4.73 8.59 8.98
CA TRP A 139 3.51 8.85 9.74
C TRP A 139 3.35 7.88 10.91
N PRO A 140 4.33 7.80 11.84
CA PRO A 140 4.35 6.76 12.88
C PRO A 140 3.08 6.77 13.75
N ALA A 141 2.58 7.93 14.14
CA ALA A 141 1.36 8.03 14.94
C ALA A 141 0.12 7.46 14.23
N ILE A 142 0.01 7.66 12.89
CA ILE A 142 -1.08 7.09 12.10
C ILE A 142 -0.86 5.59 11.89
N ALA A 143 0.39 5.17 11.71
CA ALA A 143 0.74 3.76 11.52
C ALA A 143 0.45 2.91 12.77
N GLU A 144 0.60 3.48 13.97
CA GLU A 144 0.29 2.84 15.26
C GLU A 144 -1.21 2.90 15.61
N ALA A 145 -1.96 3.83 15.02
CA ALA A 145 -3.40 3.93 15.24
C ALA A 145 -4.15 2.74 14.62
N PRO A 146 -5.34 2.39 15.15
CA PRO A 146 -6.18 1.33 14.59
C PRO A 146 -6.41 1.52 13.08
N ALA A 147 -6.29 0.45 12.30
CA ALA A 147 -6.48 0.51 10.85
C ALA A 147 -7.89 0.98 10.46
N SER A 148 -8.89 0.71 11.30
CA SER A 148 -10.27 1.18 11.10
C SER A 148 -10.44 2.69 11.13
N ASP A 149 -9.51 3.41 11.75
CA ASP A 149 -9.61 4.84 12.04
C ASP A 149 -8.91 5.71 10.99
N LEU A 150 -8.22 5.10 10.02
CA LEU A 150 -7.58 5.85 8.93
C LEU A 150 -8.62 6.58 8.09
N SER A 151 -8.52 7.90 8.07
CA SER A 151 -9.42 8.77 7.30
C SER A 151 -8.96 8.91 5.84
N GLN A 152 -9.92 9.29 4.97
CA GLN A 152 -9.61 9.63 3.58
C GLN A 152 -8.68 10.83 3.48
N GLU A 153 -8.81 11.82 4.37
CA GLU A 153 -7.95 13.01 4.38
C GLU A 153 -6.51 12.66 4.69
N GLN A 154 -6.29 11.86 5.72
CA GLN A 154 -4.94 11.37 6.06
C GLN A 154 -4.30 10.59 4.90
N VAL A 155 -5.07 9.78 4.19
CA VAL A 155 -4.58 9.09 2.97
C VAL A 155 -4.17 10.11 1.91
N VAL A 156 -5.00 11.11 1.65
CA VAL A 156 -4.71 12.15 0.64
C VAL A 156 -3.45 12.93 1.01
N ASP A 157 -3.24 13.22 2.29
CA ASP A 157 -2.02 13.92 2.76
C ASP A 157 -0.76 13.06 2.57
N MET A 158 -0.83 11.75 2.85
CA MET A 158 0.26 10.82 2.55
C MET A 158 0.61 10.83 1.04
N LEU A 159 -0.41 10.82 0.18
CA LEU A 159 -0.22 10.84 -1.27
C LEU A 159 0.31 12.19 -1.76
N ARG A 160 -0.21 13.30 -1.23
CA ARG A 160 0.21 14.68 -1.56
C ARG A 160 1.67 14.90 -1.22
N ARG A 161 2.11 14.51 -0.03
CA ARG A 161 3.52 14.59 0.37
C ARG A 161 4.45 13.99 -0.68
N LEU A 162 4.08 12.84 -1.25
CA LEU A 162 4.89 12.18 -2.29
C LEU A 162 4.88 12.96 -3.61
N VAL A 163 3.75 13.55 -3.97
CA VAL A 163 3.64 14.39 -5.18
C VAL A 163 4.51 15.62 -5.04
N GLU A 164 4.47 16.32 -3.91
CA GLU A 164 5.28 17.50 -3.61
C GLU A 164 6.79 17.19 -3.61
N GLN A 165 7.17 15.97 -3.25
CA GLN A 165 8.55 15.48 -3.37
C GLN A 165 8.95 15.07 -4.81
N GLY A 166 8.10 15.30 -5.81
CA GLY A 166 8.34 14.85 -7.19
C GLY A 166 8.21 13.33 -7.40
N LYS A 167 7.70 12.58 -6.41
CA LYS A 167 7.58 11.12 -6.41
C LYS A 167 6.19 10.65 -6.80
N GLY A 168 5.54 11.27 -7.79
CA GLY A 168 4.16 10.99 -8.16
C GLY A 168 3.88 9.53 -8.55
N ARG A 169 4.85 8.83 -9.17
CA ARG A 169 4.74 7.38 -9.42
C ARG A 169 4.67 6.56 -8.14
N THR A 170 5.45 6.93 -7.14
CA THR A 170 5.42 6.26 -5.82
C THR A 170 4.10 6.54 -5.12
N SER A 171 3.56 7.75 -5.24
CA SER A 171 2.21 8.10 -4.76
C SER A 171 1.15 7.18 -5.36
N ASN A 172 1.15 6.99 -6.69
CA ASN A 172 0.22 6.06 -7.36
C ASN A 172 0.39 4.59 -6.89
N LYS A 173 1.63 4.14 -6.62
CA LYS A 173 1.90 2.80 -6.09
C LYS A 173 1.42 2.66 -4.65
N LEU A 174 1.76 3.61 -3.78
CA LEU A 174 1.29 3.64 -2.39
C LEU A 174 -0.23 3.57 -2.34
N ARG A 175 -0.92 4.42 -3.13
CA ARG A 175 -2.38 4.38 -3.25
C ARG A 175 -2.89 2.98 -3.65
N THR A 176 -2.24 2.34 -4.62
CA THR A 176 -2.66 1.02 -5.12
C THR A 176 -2.51 -0.05 -4.06
N TYR A 177 -1.38 -0.07 -3.35
CA TYR A 177 -1.11 -1.07 -2.32
C TYR A 177 -1.96 -0.85 -1.05
N LEU A 178 -2.10 0.39 -0.58
CA LEU A 178 -3.00 0.72 0.53
C LEU A 178 -4.44 0.30 0.23
N ARG A 179 -4.95 0.67 -0.97
CA ARG A 179 -6.29 0.29 -1.39
C ARG A 179 -6.48 -1.23 -1.38
N ALA A 180 -5.50 -1.97 -1.85
CA ALA A 180 -5.57 -3.43 -1.90
C ALA A 180 -5.51 -4.06 -0.49
N ALA A 181 -4.72 -3.51 0.43
CA ALA A 181 -4.66 -3.96 1.82
C ALA A 181 -6.02 -3.78 2.53
N TYR A 182 -6.61 -2.59 2.40
CA TYR A 182 -7.95 -2.32 2.95
C TYR A 182 -9.03 -3.17 2.30
N GLN A 183 -8.92 -3.41 0.99
CA GLN A 183 -9.87 -4.27 0.30
C GLN A 183 -9.80 -5.71 0.82
N CYS A 184 -8.61 -6.24 1.14
CA CYS A 184 -8.49 -7.55 1.79
C CYS A 184 -9.22 -7.59 3.14
N ALA A 185 -9.10 -6.54 3.96
CA ALA A 185 -9.78 -6.46 5.25
C ALA A 185 -11.32 -6.40 5.14
N ILE A 186 -11.83 -5.92 4.02
CA ILE A 186 -13.27 -5.93 3.72
C ILE A 186 -13.69 -7.29 3.15
N ASP A 187 -12.95 -7.78 2.13
CA ASP A 187 -13.32 -8.95 1.37
C ASP A 187 -13.18 -10.27 2.16
N VAL A 188 -12.48 -10.27 3.30
CA VAL A 188 -12.38 -11.45 4.18
C VAL A 188 -13.74 -12.03 4.59
N ARG A 189 -14.80 -11.20 4.55
CA ARG A 189 -16.17 -11.62 4.89
C ARG A 189 -16.86 -12.42 3.78
N VAL A 190 -16.35 -12.31 2.54
CA VAL A 190 -16.96 -12.88 1.32
C VAL A 190 -15.97 -13.70 0.50
N SER A 191 -14.70 -13.78 0.88
CA SER A 191 -13.64 -14.47 0.14
C SER A 191 -12.89 -15.46 1.02
N ALA A 192 -13.04 -16.74 0.75
CA ALA A 192 -12.34 -17.82 1.45
C ALA A 192 -10.80 -17.85 1.19
N SER A 193 -10.31 -17.11 0.18
CA SER A 193 -8.88 -17.04 -0.15
C SER A 193 -8.11 -16.01 0.65
N ILE A 194 -8.78 -15.26 1.54
CA ILE A 194 -8.20 -14.25 2.41
C ILE A 194 -8.17 -14.80 3.83
N PRO A 195 -7.02 -14.76 4.53
CA PRO A 195 -6.89 -15.23 5.91
C PRO A 195 -7.88 -14.53 6.85
N VAL A 196 -8.50 -15.30 7.75
CA VAL A 196 -9.50 -14.79 8.69
C VAL A 196 -8.95 -13.70 9.62
N ALA A 197 -7.63 -13.65 9.83
CA ALA A 197 -6.94 -12.63 10.61
C ALA A 197 -7.30 -11.19 10.18
N PHE A 198 -7.57 -10.98 8.87
CA PHE A 198 -7.98 -9.66 8.38
C PHE A 198 -9.31 -9.16 8.96
N LYS A 199 -10.16 -10.06 9.46
CA LYS A 199 -11.44 -9.67 10.07
C LYS A 199 -11.27 -8.87 11.36
N ALA A 200 -10.20 -9.14 12.10
CA ALA A 200 -9.91 -8.51 13.39
C ALA A 200 -9.62 -7.00 13.28
N TYR A 201 -9.17 -6.52 12.10
CA TYR A 201 -8.92 -5.09 11.87
C TYR A 201 -10.19 -4.22 11.87
N GLY A 202 -11.37 -4.80 11.85
CA GLY A 202 -12.64 -4.08 11.98
C GLY A 202 -12.97 -3.10 10.86
N VAL A 203 -12.27 -3.16 9.73
CA VAL A 203 -12.45 -2.25 8.59
C VAL A 203 -13.82 -2.45 7.96
N GLN A 204 -14.62 -1.38 7.88
CA GLN A 204 -15.96 -1.39 7.30
C GLN A 204 -15.98 -0.76 5.88
N SER A 205 -15.13 0.23 5.64
CA SER A 205 -15.04 0.93 4.38
C SER A 205 -13.59 1.14 3.97
N ASN A 206 -13.36 1.28 2.66
CA ASN A 206 -12.00 1.52 2.15
C ASN A 206 -11.76 3.04 2.05
N PRO A 207 -10.87 3.63 2.86
CA PRO A 207 -10.62 5.07 2.83
C PRO A 207 -10.04 5.56 1.49
N LEU A 208 -9.60 4.62 0.64
CA LEU A 208 -9.08 4.93 -0.70
C LEU A 208 -10.14 4.74 -1.80
N ALA A 209 -11.39 4.41 -1.48
CA ALA A 209 -12.41 4.11 -2.49
C ALA A 209 -12.60 5.27 -3.48
N LEU A 210 -12.69 6.49 -2.98
CA LEU A 210 -12.92 7.70 -3.78
C LEU A 210 -11.64 8.39 -4.26
N THR A 211 -10.45 7.96 -3.78
CA THR A 211 -9.18 8.54 -4.23
C THR A 211 -8.93 8.23 -5.70
N LYS A 212 -8.41 9.20 -6.45
CA LYS A 212 -8.13 9.05 -7.87
C LYS A 212 -6.64 8.80 -8.12
N ARG A 213 -6.35 7.95 -9.10
CA ARG A 213 -4.99 7.78 -9.62
C ARG A 213 -4.65 8.98 -10.52
N ASP A 214 -3.53 9.61 -10.29
CA ASP A 214 -3.08 10.68 -11.16
C ASP A 214 -2.32 10.11 -12.36
N ARG A 215 -2.96 10.20 -13.55
CA ARG A 215 -2.44 9.63 -14.79
C ARG A 215 -1.21 10.37 -15.34
N GLN A 216 -1.00 11.63 -14.98
CA GLN A 216 0.18 12.38 -15.43
C GLN A 216 1.48 11.73 -14.97
N PHE A 217 1.46 11.06 -13.80
CA PHE A 217 2.62 10.35 -13.27
C PHE A 217 2.82 8.94 -13.85
N ASP A 218 1.94 8.46 -14.70
CA ASP A 218 2.03 7.15 -15.35
C ASP A 218 2.84 7.18 -16.64
N SER A 219 3.24 8.37 -17.13
CA SER A 219 4.01 8.49 -18.34
C SER A 219 5.35 7.76 -18.18
N ALA A 220 5.46 6.60 -18.79
CA ALA A 220 6.74 5.97 -19.01
C ALA A 220 7.44 6.72 -20.15
N ASP A 221 8.70 7.00 -20.03
CA ASP A 221 9.50 7.30 -21.20
C ASP A 221 9.47 6.06 -22.12
N LYS A 222 8.62 6.16 -23.16
CA LYS A 222 8.39 5.07 -24.10
C LYS A 222 9.17 5.25 -25.39
N ARG A 223 10.07 6.26 -25.46
CA ARG A 223 10.86 6.45 -26.68
C ARG A 223 11.73 5.21 -26.90
N PRO A 224 11.49 4.45 -28.01
CA PRO A 224 12.39 3.38 -28.38
C PRO A 224 13.76 3.96 -28.74
N LEU A 225 14.84 3.19 -28.62
CA LEU A 225 16.07 3.58 -29.31
C LEU A 225 15.83 3.56 -30.82
N THR A 226 16.26 4.59 -31.51
CA THR A 226 16.25 4.63 -32.98
C THR A 226 17.20 3.58 -33.54
N ALA A 227 17.09 3.29 -34.84
CA ALA A 227 18.02 2.37 -35.49
C ALA A 227 19.47 2.84 -35.39
N ASP A 228 19.72 4.15 -35.47
CA ASP A 228 21.08 4.71 -35.36
C ASP A 228 21.59 4.68 -33.90
N GLU A 229 20.72 4.92 -32.90
CA GLU A 229 21.08 4.74 -31.50
C GLU A 229 21.39 3.27 -31.16
N LEU A 230 20.62 2.31 -31.72
CA LEU A 230 20.92 0.87 -31.54
C LEU A 230 22.25 0.48 -32.17
N ARG A 231 22.59 0.99 -33.37
CA ARG A 231 23.86 0.79 -34.01
C ARG A 231 25.01 1.46 -33.24
N ALA A 232 24.76 2.65 -32.70
CA ALA A 232 25.74 3.32 -31.84
C ALA A 232 26.01 2.49 -30.58
N TYR A 233 24.95 2.01 -29.92
CA TYR A 233 25.07 1.13 -28.75
C TYR A 233 25.80 -0.16 -29.09
N TRP A 234 25.48 -0.80 -30.24
CA TRP A 234 26.20 -1.99 -30.73
C TRP A 234 27.70 -1.75 -30.85
N ARG A 235 28.13 -0.69 -31.51
CA ARG A 235 29.55 -0.33 -31.66
C ARG A 235 30.28 -0.16 -30.33
N LEU A 236 29.58 0.34 -29.31
CA LEU A 236 30.16 0.49 -27.97
C LEU A 236 30.37 -0.85 -27.26
N ILE A 237 29.46 -1.80 -27.46
CA ILE A 237 29.48 -3.09 -26.77
C ILE A 237 30.16 -4.21 -27.58
N GLU A 238 30.28 -4.08 -28.90
CA GLU A 238 30.78 -5.14 -29.82
C GLU A 238 32.14 -5.64 -29.41
N LYS A 239 33.08 -4.72 -29.10
CA LYS A 239 34.44 -5.04 -28.73
C LYS A 239 34.72 -4.99 -27.23
N LEU A 240 33.68 -4.77 -26.42
CA LEU A 240 33.84 -4.70 -24.98
C LEU A 240 34.21 -6.08 -24.41
N PRO A 241 35.39 -6.22 -23.75
CA PRO A 241 35.83 -7.51 -23.27
C PRO A 241 35.12 -7.96 -22.00
N GLY A 242 35.33 -9.21 -21.60
CA GLY A 242 34.91 -9.78 -20.33
C GLY A 242 33.42 -10.04 -20.22
N LEU A 243 33.01 -10.44 -19.04
CA LEU A 243 31.60 -10.79 -18.71
C LEU A 243 30.63 -9.66 -19.07
N ARG A 244 30.97 -8.42 -18.72
CA ARG A 244 30.12 -7.24 -18.96
C ARG A 244 29.75 -7.09 -20.44
N GLY A 245 30.75 -7.15 -21.32
CA GLY A 245 30.53 -7.03 -22.77
C GLY A 245 29.68 -8.16 -23.32
N ARG A 246 29.96 -9.40 -22.93
CA ARG A 246 29.22 -10.58 -23.36
C ARG A 246 27.75 -10.51 -22.90
N CYS A 247 27.49 -10.13 -21.65
CA CYS A 247 26.12 -9.97 -21.14
C CYS A 247 25.32 -8.93 -21.94
N LEU A 248 25.94 -7.77 -22.25
CA LEU A 248 25.27 -6.69 -22.99
C LEU A 248 24.99 -7.09 -24.45
N ARG A 249 25.96 -7.77 -25.11
CA ARG A 249 25.74 -8.28 -26.46
C ARG A 249 24.70 -9.38 -26.51
N LEU A 250 24.71 -10.33 -25.57
CA LEU A 250 23.67 -11.36 -25.47
C LEU A 250 22.29 -10.77 -25.26
N HIS A 251 22.15 -9.74 -24.39
CA HIS A 251 20.89 -9.06 -24.23
C HIS A 251 20.36 -8.48 -25.56
N LEU A 252 21.20 -7.81 -26.33
CA LEU A 252 20.80 -7.21 -27.61
C LEU A 252 20.55 -8.28 -28.68
N LEU A 253 21.46 -9.24 -28.85
CA LEU A 253 21.40 -10.28 -29.88
C LEU A 253 20.29 -11.31 -29.68
N THR A 254 19.79 -11.44 -28.47
CA THR A 254 18.59 -12.27 -28.17
C THR A 254 17.27 -11.50 -28.34
N GLY A 255 17.31 -10.28 -28.90
CA GLY A 255 16.12 -9.48 -29.18
C GLY A 255 15.69 -8.55 -28.05
N GLY A 256 16.59 -8.15 -27.15
CA GLY A 256 16.28 -7.26 -26.04
C GLY A 256 15.31 -7.92 -25.05
N GLN A 257 15.61 -9.09 -24.54
CA GLN A 257 14.78 -9.84 -23.60
C GLN A 257 14.54 -9.04 -22.31
N ARG A 258 13.49 -9.37 -21.56
CA ARG A 258 13.26 -8.73 -20.26
C ARG A 258 14.46 -8.99 -19.35
N ILE A 259 15.08 -7.92 -18.86
CA ILE A 259 16.33 -7.95 -18.12
C ILE A 259 16.26 -8.93 -16.95
N GLU A 260 15.21 -8.83 -16.12
CA GLU A 260 15.01 -9.69 -14.94
C GLU A 260 14.84 -11.19 -15.28
N GLN A 261 14.46 -11.52 -16.51
CA GLN A 261 14.36 -12.91 -16.98
C GLN A 261 15.69 -13.39 -17.53
N LEU A 262 16.33 -12.58 -18.34
CA LEU A 262 17.59 -12.94 -18.98
C LEU A 262 18.73 -13.13 -17.97
N VAL A 263 18.85 -12.26 -16.98
CA VAL A 263 19.91 -12.38 -15.95
C VAL A 263 19.82 -13.66 -15.13
N ARG A 264 18.63 -14.27 -15.06
CA ARG A 264 18.40 -15.54 -14.35
C ARG A 264 18.64 -16.79 -15.19
N LEU A 265 19.13 -16.64 -16.43
CA LEU A 265 19.43 -17.77 -17.30
C LEU A 265 20.42 -18.73 -16.60
N ARG A 266 20.09 -20.01 -16.59
CA ARG A 266 20.95 -21.08 -16.07
C ARG A 266 21.63 -21.84 -17.22
N TRP A 267 22.78 -22.42 -16.96
CA TRP A 267 23.46 -23.27 -17.92
C TRP A 267 22.61 -24.51 -18.31
N ALA A 268 21.80 -25.02 -17.42
CA ALA A 268 20.85 -26.11 -17.70
C ALA A 268 19.82 -25.73 -18.76
N ASP A 269 19.52 -24.43 -18.93
CA ASP A 269 18.55 -23.92 -19.88
C ASP A 269 19.17 -23.45 -21.20
N VAL A 270 20.48 -23.67 -21.37
CA VAL A 270 21.24 -23.38 -22.61
C VAL A 270 21.41 -24.66 -23.41
N ARG A 271 20.83 -24.69 -24.61
CA ARG A 271 20.95 -25.78 -25.58
C ARG A 271 21.91 -25.36 -26.71
N ALA A 272 22.26 -26.28 -27.62
CA ALA A 272 23.13 -25.97 -28.75
C ALA A 272 22.63 -24.81 -29.63
N GLU A 273 21.29 -24.76 -29.84
CA GLU A 273 20.67 -23.82 -30.76
C GLU A 273 19.66 -22.86 -30.11
N SER A 274 19.48 -22.93 -28.80
CA SER A 274 18.45 -22.13 -28.10
C SER A 274 18.80 -21.90 -26.64
N ILE A 275 18.23 -20.85 -26.09
CA ILE A 275 18.13 -20.63 -24.65
C ILE A 275 16.66 -20.64 -24.23
N THR A 276 16.37 -21.11 -23.03
CA THR A 276 15.05 -21.03 -22.44
C THR A 276 15.08 -20.06 -21.26
N ILE A 277 14.26 -19.03 -21.31
CA ILE A 277 14.05 -18.07 -20.22
C ILE A 277 12.63 -18.19 -19.70
N PHE A 278 12.42 -17.86 -18.43
CA PHE A 278 11.15 -18.07 -17.76
C PHE A 278 10.43 -16.77 -17.45
N ASP A 279 9.21 -16.64 -17.98
CA ASP A 279 8.36 -15.46 -17.78
C ASP A 279 7.32 -15.69 -16.68
N ALA A 280 7.59 -15.16 -15.49
CA ALA A 280 6.69 -15.19 -14.34
C ALA A 280 5.66 -14.04 -14.35
N LYS A 281 5.75 -13.09 -15.29
CA LYS A 281 4.93 -11.89 -15.29
C LYS A 281 3.48 -12.20 -15.67
N GLY A 282 2.53 -11.75 -14.84
CA GLY A 282 1.11 -11.85 -15.12
C GLY A 282 0.48 -13.24 -14.91
N ARG A 283 1.18 -14.17 -14.22
CA ARG A 283 0.72 -15.55 -13.98
C ARG A 283 0.74 -15.92 -12.49
N PRO A 284 -0.09 -15.26 -11.67
CA PRO A 284 -0.19 -15.67 -10.27
C PRO A 284 -0.79 -17.07 -10.15
N GLY A 285 -0.15 -17.95 -9.38
CA GLY A 285 -0.60 -19.33 -9.16
C GLY A 285 -0.37 -20.28 -10.33
N GLN A 286 0.09 -19.81 -11.48
CA GLN A 286 0.58 -20.63 -12.58
C GLN A 286 2.10 -20.49 -12.64
N GLY A 287 2.82 -21.60 -12.79
CA GLY A 287 4.28 -21.54 -12.94
C GLY A 287 4.75 -20.60 -14.04
N PRO A 288 6.02 -20.17 -14.01
CA PRO A 288 6.56 -19.29 -15.04
C PRO A 288 6.48 -19.97 -16.41
N ARG A 289 6.10 -19.21 -17.45
CA ARG A 289 6.03 -19.70 -18.81
C ARG A 289 7.44 -19.80 -19.39
N ALA A 290 7.81 -20.97 -19.90
CA ALA A 290 9.02 -21.16 -20.70
C ALA A 290 8.92 -20.34 -22.00
N HIS A 291 10.00 -19.61 -22.31
CA HIS A 291 10.17 -18.86 -23.54
C HIS A 291 11.49 -19.22 -24.17
N THR A 292 11.42 -19.98 -25.25
CA THR A 292 12.60 -20.44 -25.99
C THR A 292 12.97 -19.43 -27.07
N VAL A 293 14.24 -19.01 -27.04
CA VAL A 293 14.82 -18.03 -27.96
C VAL A 293 15.97 -18.72 -28.72
N PRO A 294 15.97 -18.71 -30.07
CA PRO A 294 17.06 -19.28 -30.84
C PRO A 294 18.38 -18.49 -30.64
N ILE A 295 19.50 -19.19 -30.69
CA ILE A 295 20.82 -18.64 -30.62
C ILE A 295 21.34 -18.44 -32.04
N THR A 296 21.63 -17.20 -32.43
CA THR A 296 22.30 -16.88 -33.68
C THR A 296 23.80 -17.15 -33.56
N LYS A 297 24.53 -17.26 -34.68
CA LYS A 297 26.01 -17.44 -34.70
C LYS A 297 26.74 -16.38 -33.88
N ALA A 298 26.25 -15.13 -33.90
CA ALA A 298 26.82 -14.04 -33.13
C ALA A 298 26.65 -14.24 -31.63
N ALA A 299 25.42 -14.63 -31.20
CA ALA A 299 25.13 -14.90 -29.79
C ALA A 299 25.84 -16.15 -29.27
N ALA A 300 26.01 -17.19 -30.11
CA ALA A 300 26.71 -18.41 -29.77
C ALA A 300 28.19 -18.16 -29.38
N ARG A 301 28.89 -17.27 -30.10
CA ARG A 301 30.28 -16.87 -29.78
C ARG A 301 30.40 -16.29 -28.36
N ASP A 302 29.50 -15.45 -27.98
CA ASP A 302 29.49 -14.87 -26.63
C ASP A 302 29.17 -15.89 -25.54
N LEU A 303 28.20 -16.79 -25.78
CA LEU A 303 27.88 -17.87 -24.84
C LEU A 303 29.02 -18.86 -24.67
N GLN A 304 29.69 -19.27 -25.78
CA GLN A 304 30.79 -20.21 -25.76
C GLN A 304 32.06 -19.62 -25.08
N ALA A 305 32.22 -18.32 -25.12
CA ALA A 305 33.32 -17.62 -24.46
C ALA A 305 33.09 -17.32 -22.98
N LEU A 306 31.92 -17.63 -22.44
CA LEU A 306 31.64 -17.58 -21.00
C LEU A 306 32.06 -18.91 -20.34
N GLU A 307 32.71 -18.79 -19.18
CA GLU A 307 33.04 -19.97 -18.38
C GLU A 307 31.78 -20.61 -17.82
N ARG A 308 31.64 -21.94 -17.93
CA ARG A 308 30.59 -22.71 -17.35
C ARG A 308 30.92 -23.09 -15.91
N VAL A 309 30.77 -22.10 -15.00
CA VAL A 309 30.99 -22.30 -13.57
C VAL A 309 29.65 -22.08 -12.85
N GLY A 310 29.29 -22.99 -11.96
CA GLY A 310 28.01 -22.94 -11.21
C GLY A 310 26.77 -22.98 -12.09
N ASP A 311 25.66 -22.50 -11.56
CA ASP A 311 24.33 -22.62 -12.19
C ASP A 311 24.03 -21.50 -13.19
N HIS A 312 24.48 -20.27 -12.91
CA HIS A 312 24.04 -19.08 -13.62
C HIS A 312 24.99 -18.61 -14.70
N VAL A 313 24.48 -18.32 -15.89
CA VAL A 313 25.24 -17.81 -17.04
C VAL A 313 25.79 -16.39 -16.78
N PHE A 314 24.97 -15.53 -16.18
CA PHE A 314 25.31 -14.15 -15.88
C PHE A 314 25.60 -13.99 -14.39
N SER A 315 26.83 -14.27 -13.99
CA SER A 315 27.25 -14.26 -12.59
C SER A 315 28.62 -13.60 -12.41
N THR A 316 28.75 -12.86 -11.30
CA THR A 316 30.03 -12.35 -10.80
C THR A 316 30.48 -13.12 -9.55
N THR A 317 29.79 -14.19 -9.19
CA THR A 317 30.02 -15.03 -8.02
C THR A 317 30.19 -16.50 -8.41
N GLU A 318 30.98 -16.76 -9.45
CA GLU A 318 31.29 -18.12 -9.94
C GLU A 318 30.01 -18.97 -10.18
N GLY A 319 28.95 -18.34 -10.71
CA GLY A 319 27.70 -19.01 -11.04
C GLY A 319 26.76 -19.27 -9.85
N VAL A 320 27.13 -18.93 -8.61
CA VAL A 320 26.30 -19.17 -7.41
C VAL A 320 25.05 -18.30 -7.42
N LYS A 321 25.21 -17.02 -7.77
CA LYS A 321 24.10 -16.05 -7.86
C LYS A 321 24.12 -15.33 -9.20
N PRO A 322 22.96 -15.07 -9.81
CA PRO A 322 22.89 -14.25 -11.00
C PRO A 322 23.17 -12.78 -10.65
N ILE A 323 23.69 -12.01 -11.61
CA ILE A 323 23.70 -10.55 -11.49
C ILE A 323 22.27 -10.02 -11.40
N SER A 324 22.08 -8.85 -10.79
CA SER A 324 20.77 -8.21 -10.77
C SER A 324 20.45 -7.52 -12.11
N GLY A 325 19.17 -7.36 -12.42
CA GLY A 325 18.77 -6.55 -13.57
C GLY A 325 19.23 -5.09 -13.46
N THR A 326 19.36 -4.58 -12.23
CA THR A 326 19.94 -3.25 -11.95
C THR A 326 21.42 -3.21 -12.33
N THR A 327 22.19 -4.24 -12.00
CA THR A 327 23.61 -4.35 -12.38
C THR A 327 23.77 -4.29 -13.90
N LEU A 328 23.00 -5.11 -14.65
CA LEU A 328 23.05 -5.10 -16.11
C LEU A 328 22.65 -3.74 -16.69
N SER A 329 21.63 -3.10 -16.11
CA SER A 329 21.19 -1.77 -16.53
C SER A 329 22.23 -0.68 -16.26
N SER A 330 22.92 -0.75 -15.11
CA SER A 330 24.00 0.16 -14.76
C SER A 330 25.20 -0.01 -15.69
N TRP A 331 25.59 -1.25 -16.00
CA TRP A 331 26.66 -1.53 -16.96
C TRP A 331 26.36 -0.96 -18.35
N ALA A 332 25.12 -1.13 -18.82
CA ALA A 332 24.70 -0.60 -20.11
C ALA A 332 24.71 0.94 -20.12
N ALA A 333 24.21 1.59 -19.07
CA ALA A 333 24.19 3.04 -18.95
C ALA A 333 25.61 3.63 -18.92
N GLN A 334 26.52 3.02 -18.17
CA GLN A 334 27.93 3.44 -18.13
C GLN A 334 28.65 3.30 -19.49
N VAL A 335 28.31 2.26 -20.28
CA VAL A 335 28.89 2.08 -21.62
C VAL A 335 28.32 3.05 -22.62
N ALA A 336 27.00 3.31 -22.55
CA ALA A 336 26.33 4.28 -23.41
C ALA A 336 26.82 5.71 -23.15
N GLY A 337 27.08 6.06 -21.89
CA GLY A 337 27.55 7.38 -21.48
C GLY A 337 26.76 8.50 -22.13
N ASP A 338 27.45 9.52 -22.60
CA ASP A 338 26.88 10.67 -23.31
C ASP A 338 26.62 10.39 -24.81
N ALA A 339 27.06 9.22 -25.32
CA ALA A 339 26.90 8.88 -26.74
C ALA A 339 25.42 8.66 -27.13
N ILE A 340 24.55 8.38 -26.17
CA ILE A 340 23.12 8.17 -26.40
C ILE A 340 22.32 8.90 -25.31
N GLU A 341 21.70 10.02 -25.66
CA GLU A 341 20.94 10.86 -24.75
C GLU A 341 19.79 10.09 -24.07
N GLY A 342 19.72 10.20 -22.74
CA GLY A 342 18.68 9.57 -21.93
C GLY A 342 18.64 8.06 -22.09
N PHE A 343 19.78 7.40 -22.29
CA PHE A 343 19.87 5.96 -22.46
C PHE A 343 19.30 5.21 -21.25
N GLN A 344 18.48 4.23 -21.53
CA GLN A 344 17.98 3.25 -20.54
C GLN A 344 17.91 1.88 -21.22
N LEU A 345 18.43 0.85 -20.58
CA LEU A 345 18.50 -0.50 -21.17
C LEU A 345 17.10 -1.02 -21.59
N LYS A 346 16.01 -0.62 -20.91
CA LYS A 346 14.65 -0.95 -21.34
C LYS A 346 14.27 -0.39 -22.73
N ARG A 347 14.91 0.73 -23.17
CA ARG A 347 14.70 1.33 -24.51
C ARG A 347 15.31 0.48 -25.62
N VAL A 348 16.30 -0.36 -25.31
CA VAL A 348 16.85 -1.35 -26.26
C VAL A 348 15.77 -2.29 -26.74
N ARG A 349 14.96 -2.84 -25.83
CA ARG A 349 13.88 -3.76 -26.18
C ARG A 349 12.84 -3.14 -27.13
N SER A 350 12.38 -1.94 -26.83
CA SER A 350 11.44 -1.23 -27.72
C SER A 350 12.08 -0.76 -29.00
N GLY A 351 13.40 -0.46 -28.99
CA GLY A 351 14.16 -0.16 -30.18
C GLY A 351 14.28 -1.36 -31.11
N VAL A 352 14.60 -2.55 -30.56
CA VAL A 352 14.61 -3.81 -31.32
C VAL A 352 13.23 -4.10 -31.95
N GLU A 353 12.15 -3.94 -31.18
CA GLU A 353 10.77 -4.09 -31.71
C GLU A 353 10.53 -3.18 -32.93
N THR A 354 10.93 -1.91 -32.82
CA THR A 354 10.78 -0.92 -33.90
C THR A 354 11.68 -1.24 -35.10
N LEU A 355 12.94 -1.64 -34.85
CA LEU A 355 13.89 -1.98 -35.91
C LEU A 355 13.45 -3.22 -36.70
N LEU A 356 12.95 -4.25 -36.01
CA LEU A 356 12.40 -5.44 -36.65
C LEU A 356 11.13 -5.13 -37.45
N ALA A 357 10.27 -4.22 -36.97
CA ALA A 357 9.12 -3.74 -37.70
C ALA A 357 9.53 -3.03 -39.00
N ALA A 358 10.54 -2.17 -38.95
CA ALA A 358 11.09 -1.50 -40.13
C ALA A 358 11.66 -2.49 -41.16
N ASN A 359 12.16 -3.65 -40.70
CA ASN A 359 12.64 -4.75 -41.53
C ASN A 359 11.51 -5.72 -41.96
N ARG A 360 10.25 -5.32 -41.88
CA ARG A 360 9.07 -6.08 -42.32
C ARG A 360 8.84 -7.40 -41.56
N ILE A 361 9.46 -7.60 -40.41
CA ILE A 361 9.14 -8.74 -39.55
C ILE A 361 7.71 -8.53 -38.98
N SER A 362 6.87 -9.55 -39.11
CA SER A 362 5.48 -9.47 -38.71
C SER A 362 5.35 -9.16 -37.20
N ARG A 363 4.24 -8.53 -36.80
CA ARG A 363 3.96 -8.26 -35.39
C ARG A 363 3.94 -9.54 -34.54
N GLU A 364 3.44 -10.61 -35.10
CA GLU A 364 3.35 -11.91 -34.45
C GLU A 364 4.77 -12.45 -34.13
N ILE A 365 5.66 -12.52 -35.13
CA ILE A 365 7.03 -12.98 -34.93
C ILE A 365 7.78 -12.10 -33.95
N ARG A 366 7.65 -10.79 -34.02
CA ARG A 366 8.23 -9.88 -33.01
C ARG A 366 7.71 -10.18 -31.63
N GLY A 367 6.39 -10.48 -31.50
CA GLY A 367 5.76 -10.92 -30.27
C GLY A 367 6.37 -12.23 -29.75
N HIS A 368 6.58 -13.20 -30.61
CA HIS A 368 7.24 -14.47 -30.28
C HIS A 368 8.71 -14.30 -29.90
N VAL A 369 9.48 -13.42 -30.58
CA VAL A 369 10.86 -13.12 -30.21
C VAL A 369 10.96 -12.53 -28.80
N GLN A 370 10.06 -11.61 -28.46
CA GLN A 370 10.12 -10.89 -27.19
C GLN A 370 9.16 -11.40 -26.12
N SER A 371 8.42 -12.48 -26.34
CA SER A 371 7.43 -13.01 -25.39
C SER A 371 6.42 -11.95 -24.94
N HIS A 372 5.78 -11.22 -25.88
CA HIS A 372 4.74 -10.26 -25.57
C HIS A 372 3.64 -10.24 -26.66
N GLY A 373 2.47 -9.71 -26.31
CA GLY A 373 1.34 -9.61 -27.25
C GLY A 373 0.69 -10.96 -27.62
N LEU A 374 1.12 -12.06 -27.04
CA LEU A 374 0.59 -13.41 -27.26
C LEU A 374 -0.63 -13.63 -26.34
N THR A 375 -1.67 -12.80 -26.53
CA THR A 375 -2.90 -12.84 -25.73
C THR A 375 -4.07 -13.18 -26.65
N GLY A 376 -4.83 -14.20 -26.30
CA GLY A 376 -5.99 -14.64 -27.03
C GLY A 376 -6.22 -16.14 -26.84
N ILE A 377 -7.43 -16.59 -27.09
CA ILE A 377 -7.78 -18.03 -26.98
C ILE A 377 -6.97 -18.82 -28.02
N GLN A 378 -6.84 -18.27 -29.24
CA GLN A 378 -6.10 -18.90 -30.34
C GLN A 378 -4.62 -19.14 -29.98
N ALA A 379 -3.91 -18.13 -29.53
CA ALA A 379 -2.48 -18.24 -29.14
C ALA A 379 -2.25 -19.09 -27.89
N ARG A 380 -3.29 -19.36 -27.09
CA ARG A 380 -3.16 -20.18 -25.86
C ARG A 380 -3.49 -21.64 -26.07
N HIS A 381 -4.42 -21.94 -26.96
CA HIS A 381 -5.05 -23.27 -27.04
C HIS A 381 -4.94 -23.93 -28.41
N TYR A 382 -4.68 -23.17 -29.47
CA TYR A 382 -4.71 -23.70 -30.84
C TYR A 382 -3.39 -23.57 -31.59
N ASP A 383 -2.48 -22.67 -31.13
CA ASP A 383 -1.18 -22.46 -31.76
C ASP A 383 -0.11 -23.29 -31.09
N GLY A 384 0.21 -24.44 -31.69
CA GLY A 384 1.26 -25.36 -31.26
C GLY A 384 2.59 -25.16 -31.98
N HIS A 385 2.72 -24.17 -32.89
CA HIS A 385 3.96 -23.90 -33.60
C HIS A 385 4.97 -23.20 -32.69
N ASP A 386 6.25 -23.63 -32.77
CA ASP A 386 7.32 -23.10 -31.89
C ASP A 386 7.98 -21.80 -32.39
N TYR A 387 7.75 -21.46 -33.65
CA TYR A 387 8.27 -20.28 -34.35
C TYR A 387 9.81 -20.18 -34.29
N MET A 388 10.54 -21.27 -34.12
CA MET A 388 11.99 -21.24 -33.94
C MET A 388 12.74 -20.76 -35.19
N VAL A 389 12.26 -21.13 -36.37
CA VAL A 389 12.86 -20.70 -37.65
C VAL A 389 12.64 -19.21 -37.85
N GLU A 390 11.42 -18.73 -37.73
CA GLU A 390 11.03 -17.33 -37.94
C GLU A 390 11.69 -16.41 -36.90
N LYS A 391 11.76 -16.85 -35.62
CA LYS A 391 12.51 -16.11 -34.59
C LYS A 391 13.98 -16.02 -34.91
N ARG A 392 14.59 -17.10 -35.46
CA ARG A 392 16.00 -17.12 -35.87
C ARG A 392 16.25 -16.11 -36.98
N GLU A 393 15.41 -16.14 -38.03
CA GLU A 393 15.49 -15.18 -39.16
C GLU A 393 15.38 -13.73 -38.69
N ALA A 394 14.47 -13.46 -37.76
CA ALA A 394 14.30 -12.14 -37.18
C ALA A 394 15.54 -11.67 -36.38
N LEU A 395 16.14 -12.56 -35.59
CA LEU A 395 17.35 -12.24 -34.81
C LEU A 395 18.60 -12.11 -35.72
N GLU A 396 18.68 -12.86 -36.82
CA GLU A 396 19.73 -12.70 -37.83
C GLU A 396 19.56 -11.38 -38.59
N ALA A 397 18.33 -11.00 -38.91
CA ALA A 397 18.05 -9.69 -39.47
C ALA A 397 18.46 -8.56 -38.51
N LEU A 398 18.17 -8.70 -37.21
CA LEU A 398 18.66 -7.79 -36.20
C LEU A 398 20.18 -7.68 -36.21
N ALA A 399 20.91 -8.79 -36.18
CA ALA A 399 22.35 -8.80 -36.16
C ALA A 399 22.94 -8.12 -37.41
N ARG A 400 22.37 -8.37 -38.60
CA ARG A 400 22.78 -7.69 -39.85
C ARG A 400 22.53 -6.17 -39.77
N GLU A 401 21.41 -5.75 -39.24
CA GLU A 401 21.07 -4.32 -39.11
C GLU A 401 22.01 -3.58 -38.14
N LEU A 402 22.36 -4.23 -37.03
CA LEU A 402 23.31 -3.69 -36.05
C LEU A 402 24.72 -3.50 -36.64
N SER A 403 25.16 -4.39 -37.52
CA SER A 403 26.48 -4.35 -38.18
C SER A 403 26.54 -3.40 -39.37
N ARG A 404 25.41 -2.82 -39.80
CA ARG A 404 25.38 -1.81 -40.87
C ARG A 404 26.16 -0.55 -40.45
N GLY A 405 26.96 -0.01 -41.32
CA GLY A 405 27.61 1.27 -41.12
C GLY A 405 26.59 2.41 -40.93
N PRO A 406 27.03 3.57 -40.45
CA PRO A 406 26.13 4.71 -40.27
C PRO A 406 25.44 5.05 -41.59
N THR A 407 24.12 5.01 -41.61
CA THR A 407 23.36 5.53 -42.75
C THR A 407 23.62 7.03 -42.82
N ARG A 408 24.17 7.52 -43.95
CA ARG A 408 24.21 8.94 -44.23
C ARG A 408 22.76 9.42 -44.19
N SER A 409 22.36 10.05 -43.09
CA SER A 409 21.09 10.73 -42.95
C SER A 409 20.97 11.74 -44.06
N LYS A 410 20.04 11.55 -45.01
CA LYS A 410 19.51 12.66 -45.79
C LYS A 410 18.86 13.55 -44.75
N ALA A 411 19.50 14.69 -44.47
CA ALA A 411 18.97 15.70 -43.59
C ALA A 411 17.48 15.96 -43.97
N SER A 412 16.59 15.58 -43.13
CA SER A 412 15.17 15.94 -43.28
C SER A 412 15.11 17.45 -43.14
N LYS A 413 14.80 18.12 -44.28
CA LYS A 413 14.53 19.57 -44.27
C LYS A 413 13.52 19.84 -43.14
N PRO A 414 13.77 20.87 -42.29
CA PRO A 414 12.81 21.25 -41.30
C PRO A 414 11.48 21.59 -41.97
N ARG A 415 10.44 20.95 -41.53
CA ARG A 415 9.08 21.23 -41.95
C ARG A 415 8.78 22.70 -41.59
N PRO A 416 8.38 23.57 -42.55
CA PRO A 416 8.09 24.97 -42.23
C PRO A 416 6.96 25.01 -41.19
N MET A 417 7.18 25.75 -40.09
CA MET A 417 6.14 26.07 -39.15
C MET A 417 5.01 26.82 -39.85
N ALA A 418 3.81 26.26 -39.87
CA ALA A 418 2.61 26.94 -40.31
C ALA A 418 2.37 28.16 -39.39
N THR A 419 2.62 29.33 -39.89
CA THR A 419 2.22 30.60 -39.30
C THR A 419 0.69 30.69 -39.32
N SER A 420 0.09 30.43 -38.17
CA SER A 420 -1.33 30.76 -37.96
C SER A 420 -1.46 32.24 -37.72
N ALA A 421 -1.80 32.97 -38.74
CA ALA A 421 -2.31 34.34 -38.64
C ALA A 421 -3.72 34.35 -39.16
N LYS A 422 -4.71 34.63 -38.28
CA LYS A 422 -5.76 35.62 -38.53
C LYS A 422 -6.68 35.73 -37.32
N ALA A 423 -6.43 36.78 -36.56
CA ALA A 423 -7.43 37.37 -35.69
C ALA A 423 -8.69 37.74 -36.50
N ARG A 424 -9.86 37.29 -36.07
CA ARG A 424 -11.15 37.84 -36.46
C ARG A 424 -11.64 38.73 -35.31
N THR A 425 -11.68 40.03 -35.57
CA THR A 425 -12.42 41.03 -34.81
C THR A 425 -13.91 40.79 -34.92
N PRO A 426 -14.70 40.99 -33.87
CA PRO A 426 -16.15 40.91 -33.93
C PRO A 426 -16.76 42.25 -34.39
N ARG A 427 -17.80 42.20 -35.15
CA ARG A 427 -18.88 43.20 -35.25
C ARG A 427 -20.09 42.69 -34.50
#